data_aabe766bb31501be6408c1dc81b1f23e
#
_entry.id   aabe766bb31501be6408c1dc81b1f23e
#
_cell.length_a   1.000
_cell.length_b   1.000
_cell.length_c   1.000
_cell.angle_alpha   90.00
_cell.angle_beta   90.00
_cell.angle_gamma   90.00
#
_symmetry.space_group_name_H-M   'P 1'
#
loop_
_entity.id
_entity.type
_entity.pdbx_description
1 polymer ?
#
loop_
_entity_poly.entity_id
_entity_poly.type
_entity_poly.pdbx_seq_one_letter_code
_entity_poly.pdbx_strand_id
1 'polypeptide(L)'
;IYLKGKLNYGSVIRVQGKFYQNMNNFTVSNLVVLDEINRDIIPTYRIKDISESKYLELMSVVYRKHKDEIIETLPKDYIEKHNLLSLKDAIKIMHLSDNLDEIKKAQKRIKYEELLKYQVSMKYLHYMRQKEDDCPAINYDVKLLEKLKNSLSYELTIDQEKAIRDILADLKAH
;
A
#
# COMPACT_ATOMS: atom_id res chain seq x y z
N ILE A 1 -24.01 21.02 -21.48
CA ILE A 1 -23.81 21.52 -22.88
C ILE A 1 -22.71 20.72 -23.62
N TYR A 2 -21.69 20.25 -22.93
CA TYR A 2 -20.57 19.46 -23.54
C TYR A 2 -20.93 18.03 -24.02
N LEU A 3 -22.09 17.50 -23.62
CA LEU A 3 -22.49 16.10 -23.89
C LEU A 3 -23.31 15.94 -25.19
N LYS A 4 -23.92 17.00 -25.69
CA LYS A 4 -24.78 16.92 -26.89
C LYS A 4 -24.09 16.45 -28.16
N GLY A 5 -22.76 16.59 -28.27
CA GLY A 5 -22.00 16.12 -29.44
C GLY A 5 -21.41 14.70 -29.28
N LYS A 6 -21.48 14.14 -28.07
CA LYS A 6 -20.89 12.79 -27.77
C LYS A 6 -21.92 11.68 -27.55
N LEU A 7 -23.19 12.05 -27.38
CA LEU A 7 -24.28 11.10 -27.12
C LEU A 7 -25.18 11.01 -28.36
N ASN A 8 -25.14 9.89 -29.05
CA ASN A 8 -26.06 9.55 -30.13
C ASN A 8 -27.21 8.72 -29.59
N TYR A 9 -28.36 8.76 -30.23
CA TYR A 9 -29.50 7.93 -29.88
C TYR A 9 -29.07 6.43 -29.99
N GLY A 10 -29.28 5.67 -28.91
CA GLY A 10 -28.88 4.26 -28.83
C GLY A 10 -27.48 4.01 -28.25
N SER A 11 -26.69 5.05 -27.95
CA SER A 11 -25.41 4.86 -27.26
C SER A 11 -25.58 4.28 -25.87
N VAL A 12 -24.79 3.29 -25.52
CA VAL A 12 -24.72 2.72 -24.17
C VAL A 12 -23.74 3.55 -23.34
N ILE A 13 -24.20 4.02 -22.22
CA ILE A 13 -23.39 4.89 -21.33
C ILE A 13 -23.29 4.28 -19.94
N ARG A 14 -22.14 4.45 -19.30
CA ARG A 14 -21.96 4.18 -17.87
C ARG A 14 -22.00 5.51 -17.14
N VAL A 15 -22.88 5.60 -16.17
CA VAL A 15 -23.00 6.77 -15.29
C VAL A 15 -22.61 6.43 -13.86
N GLN A 16 -21.85 7.31 -13.25
CA GLN A 16 -21.52 7.26 -11.85
C GLN A 16 -22.06 8.51 -11.16
N GLY A 17 -22.77 8.34 -10.06
CA GLY A 17 -23.38 9.48 -9.36
C GLY A 17 -24.04 9.09 -8.06
N LYS A 18 -24.80 10.02 -7.49
CA LYS A 18 -25.57 9.82 -6.27
C LYS A 18 -27.06 9.79 -6.59
N PHE A 19 -27.77 8.79 -6.06
CA PHE A 19 -29.20 8.69 -6.14
C PHE A 19 -29.82 9.34 -4.90
N TYR A 20 -30.74 10.28 -5.11
CA TYR A 20 -31.49 10.94 -4.05
C TYR A 20 -32.90 10.41 -4.05
N GLN A 21 -33.21 9.51 -3.11
CA GLN A 21 -34.47 8.80 -3.05
C GLN A 21 -35.68 9.73 -2.85
N ASN A 22 -35.52 10.83 -2.12
CA ASN A 22 -36.61 11.79 -1.84
C ASN A 22 -37.03 12.63 -3.06
N MET A 23 -36.22 12.71 -4.11
CA MET A 23 -36.53 13.51 -5.29
C MET A 23 -36.67 12.65 -6.57
N ASN A 24 -36.49 11.35 -6.46
CA ASN A 24 -36.44 10.43 -7.58
C ASN A 24 -35.42 10.88 -8.68
N ASN A 25 -34.37 11.59 -8.25
CA ASN A 25 -33.35 12.18 -9.11
C ASN A 25 -32.02 11.47 -8.94
N PHE A 26 -31.32 11.26 -10.05
CA PHE A 26 -29.95 10.75 -10.08
C PHE A 26 -28.99 11.85 -10.54
N THR A 27 -28.09 12.28 -9.65
CA THR A 27 -27.08 13.28 -10.00
C THR A 27 -25.85 12.56 -10.53
N VAL A 28 -25.55 12.76 -11.80
CA VAL A 28 -24.39 12.18 -12.46
C VAL A 28 -23.15 13.03 -12.16
N SER A 29 -22.14 12.42 -11.55
CA SER A 29 -20.83 13.05 -11.32
C SER A 29 -19.80 12.69 -12.40
N ASN A 30 -19.98 11.54 -13.05
CA ASN A 30 -19.12 11.10 -14.15
C ASN A 30 -19.95 10.33 -15.18
N LEU A 31 -19.64 10.53 -16.46
CA LEU A 31 -20.28 9.87 -17.57
C LEU A 31 -19.22 9.37 -18.54
N VAL A 32 -19.28 8.09 -18.88
CA VAL A 32 -18.38 7.43 -19.82
C VAL A 32 -19.21 6.74 -20.90
N VAL A 33 -18.90 6.99 -22.17
CA VAL A 33 -19.50 6.28 -23.31
C VAL A 33 -18.81 4.93 -23.43
N LEU A 34 -19.57 3.83 -23.38
CA LEU A 34 -19.00 2.47 -23.34
C LEU A 34 -18.36 2.04 -24.66
N ASP A 35 -18.69 2.71 -25.77
CA ASP A 35 -18.04 2.47 -27.06
C ASP A 35 -16.55 2.84 -27.05
N GLU A 36 -16.13 3.71 -26.12
CA GLU A 36 -14.73 4.12 -25.97
C GLU A 36 -13.93 3.21 -25.03
N ILE A 37 -14.58 2.57 -24.03
CA ILE A 37 -13.91 1.72 -23.05
C ILE A 37 -14.79 0.53 -22.69
N ASN A 38 -14.55 -0.60 -23.33
CA ASN A 38 -15.25 -1.86 -23.06
C ASN A 38 -14.62 -2.62 -21.88
N ARG A 39 -14.53 -2.00 -20.69
CA ARG A 39 -13.97 -2.60 -19.47
C ARG A 39 -14.86 -2.33 -18.27
N ASP A 40 -15.04 -3.37 -17.44
CA ASP A 40 -15.82 -3.27 -16.20
C ASP A 40 -15.05 -2.57 -15.08
N ILE A 41 -13.74 -2.70 -15.07
CA ILE A 41 -12.86 -2.08 -14.07
C ILE A 41 -11.88 -1.15 -14.80
N ILE A 42 -11.91 0.12 -14.43
CA ILE A 42 -11.04 1.14 -15.01
C ILE A 42 -10.12 1.66 -13.91
N PRO A 43 -8.78 1.59 -14.11
CA PRO A 43 -7.85 2.17 -13.15
C PRO A 43 -7.99 3.69 -13.14
N THR A 44 -7.97 4.30 -11.95
CA THR A 44 -8.08 5.74 -11.76
C THR A 44 -6.73 6.30 -11.34
N TYR A 45 -6.17 7.19 -12.14
CA TYR A 45 -4.84 7.77 -11.91
C TYR A 45 -4.88 9.18 -11.32
N ARG A 46 -6.00 9.92 -11.52
CA ARG A 46 -6.22 11.28 -11.02
C ARG A 46 -5.11 12.26 -11.43
N ILE A 47 -4.61 12.11 -12.64
CA ILE A 47 -3.59 13.01 -13.19
C ILE A 47 -4.26 14.21 -13.83
N LYS A 48 -3.81 15.40 -13.48
CA LYS A 48 -4.33 16.64 -14.03
C LYS A 48 -4.08 16.70 -15.54
N ASP A 49 -5.07 17.18 -16.28
CA ASP A 49 -5.02 17.45 -17.72
C ASP A 49 -4.88 16.21 -18.65
N ILE A 50 -4.95 14.99 -18.10
CA ILE A 50 -4.92 13.75 -18.88
C ILE A 50 -6.16 12.91 -18.56
N SER A 51 -6.90 12.48 -19.59
CA SER A 51 -8.03 11.57 -19.39
C SER A 51 -7.57 10.18 -18.98
N GLU A 52 -8.37 9.47 -18.17
CA GLU A 52 -8.07 8.11 -17.71
C GLU A 52 -7.84 7.14 -18.88
N SER A 53 -8.65 7.24 -19.95
CA SER A 53 -8.49 6.43 -21.16
C SER A 53 -7.16 6.65 -21.87
N LYS A 54 -6.75 7.91 -22.02
CA LYS A 54 -5.48 8.26 -22.65
C LYS A 54 -4.29 7.79 -21.80
N TYR A 55 -4.41 7.90 -20.48
CA TYR A 55 -3.37 7.40 -19.58
C TYR A 55 -3.26 5.87 -19.62
N LEU A 56 -4.40 5.17 -19.67
CA LEU A 56 -4.43 3.71 -19.82
C LEU A 56 -3.78 3.26 -21.14
N GLU A 57 -4.08 3.94 -22.24
CA GLU A 57 -3.43 3.68 -23.53
C GLU A 57 -1.91 3.86 -23.42
N LEU A 58 -1.47 4.98 -22.85
CA LEU A 58 -0.06 5.25 -22.60
C LEU A 58 0.59 4.13 -21.77
N MET A 59 -0.02 3.72 -20.65
CA MET A 59 0.48 2.64 -19.80
C MET A 59 0.57 1.31 -20.56
N SER A 60 -0.37 1.02 -21.43
CA SER A 60 -0.35 -0.19 -22.27
C SER A 60 0.84 -0.19 -23.26
N VAL A 61 1.15 0.95 -23.83
CA VAL A 61 2.29 1.13 -24.75
C VAL A 61 3.61 1.02 -23.98
N VAL A 62 3.73 1.74 -22.86
CA VAL A 62 4.92 1.71 -22.00
C VAL A 62 5.20 0.29 -21.51
N TYR A 63 4.18 -0.39 -20.99
CA TYR A 63 4.35 -1.77 -20.53
C TYR A 63 4.84 -2.69 -21.66
N ARG A 64 4.22 -2.66 -22.83
CA ARG A 64 4.63 -3.50 -23.97
C ARG A 64 6.07 -3.28 -24.37
N LYS A 65 6.53 -2.02 -24.33
CA LYS A 65 7.89 -1.63 -24.74
C LYS A 65 8.95 -2.00 -23.70
N HIS A 66 8.65 -1.83 -22.41
CA HIS A 66 9.62 -1.90 -21.33
C HIS A 66 9.41 -3.09 -20.35
N LYS A 67 8.47 -3.99 -20.64
CA LYS A 67 8.16 -5.14 -19.76
C LYS A 67 9.37 -6.03 -19.44
N ASP A 68 10.34 -6.10 -20.35
CA ASP A 68 11.51 -6.95 -20.20
C ASP A 68 12.66 -6.25 -19.44
N GLU A 69 12.52 -4.95 -19.18
CA GLU A 69 13.41 -4.16 -18.33
C GLU A 69 12.99 -4.22 -16.83
N ILE A 70 11.80 -4.78 -16.54
CA ILE A 70 11.33 -4.93 -15.17
C ILE A 70 12.12 -6.04 -14.48
N ILE A 71 12.96 -5.64 -13.52
CA ILE A 71 13.80 -6.55 -12.74
C ILE A 71 13.00 -7.04 -11.55
N GLU A 72 12.94 -8.37 -11.36
CA GLU A 72 12.33 -8.96 -10.16
C GLU A 72 13.19 -8.67 -8.93
N THR A 73 12.56 -8.15 -7.88
CA THR A 73 13.22 -7.72 -6.66
C THR A 73 13.26 -8.79 -5.57
N LEU A 74 12.37 -9.79 -5.67
CA LEU A 74 12.27 -10.87 -4.70
C LEU A 74 12.90 -12.16 -5.25
N PRO A 75 13.57 -12.98 -4.41
CA PRO A 75 14.04 -14.31 -4.78
C PRO A 75 12.88 -15.21 -5.22
N LYS A 76 13.13 -16.11 -6.18
CA LYS A 76 12.09 -17.00 -6.74
C LYS A 76 11.46 -17.93 -5.70
N ASP A 77 12.28 -18.53 -4.86
CA ASP A 77 11.85 -19.38 -3.74
C ASP A 77 10.94 -18.64 -2.76
N TYR A 78 11.17 -17.35 -2.60
CA TYR A 78 10.36 -16.50 -1.74
C TYR A 78 8.99 -16.19 -2.36
N ILE A 79 8.95 -15.92 -3.66
CA ILE A 79 7.72 -15.70 -4.43
C ILE A 79 6.84 -16.96 -4.37
N GLU A 80 7.42 -18.13 -4.58
CA GLU A 80 6.73 -19.41 -4.53
C GLU A 80 6.20 -19.73 -3.13
N LYS A 81 7.05 -19.59 -2.11
CA LYS A 81 6.69 -19.86 -0.70
C LYS A 81 5.49 -19.03 -0.23
N HIS A 82 5.40 -17.77 -0.66
CA HIS A 82 4.34 -16.86 -0.25
C HIS A 82 3.18 -16.74 -1.24
N ASN A 83 3.21 -17.55 -2.30
CA ASN A 83 2.21 -17.54 -3.38
C ASN A 83 1.96 -16.11 -3.90
N LEU A 84 3.03 -15.45 -4.34
CA LEU A 84 3.03 -14.10 -4.88
C LEU A 84 3.14 -14.16 -6.40
N LEU A 85 2.63 -13.12 -7.06
CA LEU A 85 2.88 -12.89 -8.49
C LEU A 85 4.30 -12.36 -8.71
N SER A 86 4.84 -12.55 -9.93
CA SER A 86 6.03 -11.82 -10.34
C SER A 86 5.75 -10.30 -10.36
N LEU A 87 6.78 -9.48 -10.19
CA LEU A 87 6.63 -8.02 -10.25
C LEU A 87 6.09 -7.58 -11.62
N LYS A 88 6.59 -8.19 -12.68
CA LYS A 88 6.15 -7.93 -14.06
C LYS A 88 4.66 -8.21 -14.23
N ASP A 89 4.16 -9.35 -13.77
CA ASP A 89 2.76 -9.71 -13.87
C ASP A 89 1.89 -8.82 -12.96
N ALA A 90 2.35 -8.51 -11.77
CA ALA A 90 1.62 -7.61 -10.87
C ALA A 90 1.42 -6.23 -11.48
N ILE A 91 2.46 -5.64 -12.07
CA ILE A 91 2.37 -4.34 -12.77
C ILE A 91 1.38 -4.42 -13.95
N LYS A 92 1.50 -5.48 -14.77
CA LYS A 92 0.57 -5.70 -15.89
C LYS A 92 -0.88 -5.72 -15.43
N ILE A 93 -1.17 -6.55 -14.44
CA ILE A 93 -2.52 -6.78 -13.94
C ILE A 93 -3.08 -5.49 -13.32
N MET A 94 -2.30 -4.77 -12.53
CA MET A 94 -2.75 -3.52 -11.90
C MET A 94 -3.21 -2.45 -12.90
N HIS A 95 -2.65 -2.45 -14.09
CA HIS A 95 -2.97 -1.44 -15.10
C HIS A 95 -3.88 -1.97 -16.21
N LEU A 96 -3.79 -3.24 -16.55
CA LEU A 96 -4.37 -3.76 -17.79
C LEU A 96 -5.42 -4.87 -17.57
N SER A 97 -5.62 -5.40 -16.37
CA SER A 97 -6.66 -6.40 -16.10
C SER A 97 -7.99 -5.75 -15.73
N ASP A 98 -9.07 -6.43 -16.08
CA ASP A 98 -10.45 -6.16 -15.66
C ASP A 98 -10.99 -7.24 -14.72
N ASN A 99 -10.16 -8.21 -14.34
CA ASN A 99 -10.50 -9.27 -13.40
C ASN A 99 -10.15 -8.85 -11.96
N LEU A 100 -11.18 -8.71 -11.11
CA LEU A 100 -11.03 -8.26 -9.73
C LEU A 100 -10.14 -9.19 -8.89
N ASP A 101 -10.21 -10.51 -9.10
CA ASP A 101 -9.43 -11.46 -8.31
C ASP A 101 -7.93 -11.43 -8.69
N GLU A 102 -7.64 -11.21 -9.97
CA GLU A 102 -6.26 -10.96 -10.42
C GLU A 102 -5.73 -9.66 -9.83
N ILE A 103 -6.54 -8.59 -9.86
CA ILE A 103 -6.17 -7.30 -9.28
C ILE A 103 -5.87 -7.43 -7.78
N LYS A 104 -6.68 -8.18 -7.02
CA LYS A 104 -6.39 -8.45 -5.60
C LYS A 104 -5.05 -9.16 -5.38
N LYS A 105 -4.73 -10.16 -6.23
CA LYS A 105 -3.43 -10.85 -6.17
C LYS A 105 -2.27 -9.91 -6.49
N ALA A 106 -2.42 -9.05 -7.50
CA ALA A 106 -1.43 -8.05 -7.85
C ALA A 106 -1.24 -7.01 -6.74
N GLN A 107 -2.33 -6.52 -6.13
CA GLN A 107 -2.28 -5.64 -4.96
C GLN A 107 -1.56 -6.30 -3.78
N LYS A 108 -1.84 -7.60 -3.51
CA LYS A 108 -1.12 -8.35 -2.48
C LYS A 108 0.38 -8.34 -2.72
N ARG A 109 0.82 -8.57 -3.97
CA ARG A 109 2.25 -8.56 -4.35
C ARG A 109 2.90 -7.20 -4.08
N ILE A 110 2.27 -6.12 -4.51
CA ILE A 110 2.82 -4.76 -4.36
C ILE A 110 2.89 -4.36 -2.87
N LYS A 111 1.79 -4.54 -2.13
CA LYS A 111 1.75 -4.26 -0.68
C LYS A 111 2.79 -5.06 0.11
N TYR A 112 2.98 -6.32 -0.28
CA TYR A 112 3.96 -7.18 0.35
C TYR A 112 5.39 -6.65 0.15
N GLU A 113 5.72 -6.23 -1.07
CA GLU A 113 7.04 -5.65 -1.36
C GLU A 113 7.28 -4.33 -0.63
N GLU A 114 6.30 -3.44 -0.62
CA GLU A 114 6.39 -2.17 0.12
C GLU A 114 6.61 -2.39 1.61
N LEU A 115 5.83 -3.32 2.21
CA LEU A 115 5.97 -3.64 3.62
C LEU A 115 7.33 -4.30 3.93
N LEU A 116 7.80 -5.20 3.06
CA LEU A 116 9.10 -5.84 3.21
C LEU A 116 10.24 -4.81 3.14
N LYS A 117 10.21 -3.91 2.16
CA LYS A 117 11.18 -2.81 2.05
C LYS A 117 11.21 -1.96 3.32
N TYR A 118 10.03 -1.61 3.83
CA TYR A 118 9.92 -0.87 5.09
C TYR A 118 10.55 -1.63 6.26
N GLN A 119 10.21 -2.92 6.43
CA GLN A 119 10.74 -3.75 7.50
C GLN A 119 12.27 -3.92 7.42
N VAL A 120 12.80 -4.12 6.21
CA VAL A 120 14.25 -4.21 6.00
C VAL A 120 14.93 -2.89 6.34
N SER A 121 14.36 -1.76 5.91
CA SER A 121 14.88 -0.43 6.23
C SER A 121 14.91 -0.16 7.74
N MET A 122 13.84 -0.52 8.46
CA MET A 122 13.78 -0.37 9.91
C MET A 122 14.80 -1.23 10.63
N LYS A 123 14.97 -2.50 10.20
CA LYS A 123 16.01 -3.39 10.77
C LYS A 123 17.42 -2.90 10.47
N TYR A 124 17.64 -2.37 9.26
CA TYR A 124 18.94 -1.80 8.92
C TYR A 124 19.27 -0.57 9.77
N LEU A 125 18.31 0.34 9.96
CA LEU A 125 18.48 1.50 10.84
C LEU A 125 18.77 1.09 12.30
N HIS A 126 18.07 0.08 12.79
CA HIS A 126 18.31 -0.47 14.12
C HIS A 126 19.74 -1.04 14.23
N TYR A 127 20.16 -1.83 13.24
CA TYR A 127 21.52 -2.39 13.19
C TYR A 127 22.60 -1.29 13.13
N MET A 128 22.37 -0.24 12.34
CA MET A 128 23.33 0.89 12.26
C MET A 128 23.42 1.63 13.59
N ARG A 129 22.32 1.87 14.28
CA ARG A 129 22.31 2.49 15.60
C ARG A 129 23.11 1.65 16.62
N GLN A 130 22.91 0.35 16.65
CA GLN A 130 23.69 -0.52 17.53
C GLN A 130 25.20 -0.50 17.28
N LYS A 131 25.62 -0.15 16.05
CA LYS A 131 27.07 -0.04 15.71
C LYS A 131 27.67 1.32 16.08
N GLU A 132 26.85 2.36 16.13
CA GLU A 132 27.27 3.74 16.42
C GLU A 132 27.24 4.06 17.94
N ASP A 133 26.70 3.16 18.75
CA ASP A 133 26.57 3.35 20.19
C ASP A 133 27.90 3.09 20.92
N ASP A 134 28.79 4.09 20.91
CA ASP A 134 29.80 4.29 21.95
C ASP A 134 29.16 4.91 23.24
N CYS A 135 27.90 4.61 23.52
CA CYS A 135 27.27 5.08 24.75
C CYS A 135 27.79 4.29 25.94
N PRO A 136 28.38 4.94 26.95
CA PRO A 136 28.82 4.22 28.15
C PRO A 136 27.64 3.58 28.86
N ALA A 137 27.83 2.35 29.36
CA ALA A 137 26.81 1.66 30.15
C ALA A 137 26.31 2.55 31.30
N ILE A 138 25.00 2.68 31.40
CA ILE A 138 24.37 3.48 32.44
C ILE A 138 24.11 2.58 33.65
N ASN A 139 24.83 2.85 34.74
CA ASN A 139 24.55 2.18 36.01
C ASN A 139 23.31 2.81 36.67
N TYR A 140 22.34 1.98 36.98
CA TYR A 140 21.14 2.39 37.69
C TYR A 140 21.02 1.74 39.04
N ASP A 141 20.40 2.43 40.01
CA ASP A 141 20.12 1.90 41.33
C ASP A 141 18.85 1.06 41.33
N VAL A 142 19.01 -0.24 41.48
CA VAL A 142 17.88 -1.21 41.55
C VAL A 142 16.92 -0.87 42.69
N LYS A 143 17.41 -0.41 43.84
CA LYS A 143 16.56 -0.02 44.97
C LYS A 143 15.70 1.20 44.67
N LEU A 144 16.23 2.14 43.90
CA LEU A 144 15.46 3.31 43.46
C LEU A 144 14.35 2.91 42.50
N LEU A 145 14.64 1.98 41.60
CA LEU A 145 13.65 1.43 40.67
C LEU A 145 12.51 0.71 41.39
N GLU A 146 12.85 -0.13 42.36
CA GLU A 146 11.85 -0.81 43.19
C GLU A 146 10.99 0.15 44.01
N LYS A 147 11.60 1.19 44.59
CA LYS A 147 10.84 2.26 45.24
C LYS A 147 9.89 2.97 44.29
N LEU A 148 10.35 3.26 43.08
CA LEU A 148 9.50 3.88 42.06
C LEU A 148 8.33 2.97 41.72
N LYS A 149 8.56 1.68 41.45
CA LYS A 149 7.49 0.71 41.17
C LYS A 149 6.47 0.64 42.32
N ASN A 150 6.95 0.56 43.55
CA ASN A 150 6.10 0.48 44.72
C ASN A 150 5.34 1.78 45.05
N SER A 151 5.75 2.91 44.46
CA SER A 151 5.06 4.17 44.64
C SER A 151 3.88 4.37 43.65
N LEU A 152 3.74 3.49 42.67
CA LEU A 152 2.62 3.52 41.75
C LEU A 152 1.33 3.11 42.45
N SER A 153 0.24 3.82 42.14
CA SER A 153 -1.11 3.52 42.69
C SER A 153 -1.81 2.34 42.00
N TYR A 154 -1.13 1.70 41.05
CA TYR A 154 -1.64 0.58 40.23
C TYR A 154 -0.54 -0.44 40.00
N GLU A 155 -0.92 -1.68 39.71
CA GLU A 155 0.01 -2.73 39.32
C GLU A 155 0.34 -2.59 37.81
N LEU A 156 1.61 -2.81 37.47
CA LEU A 156 2.08 -2.81 36.12
C LEU A 156 1.55 -4.03 35.36
N THR A 157 1.17 -3.86 34.11
CA THR A 157 0.80 -4.98 33.23
C THR A 157 2.05 -5.80 32.85
N ILE A 158 1.84 -7.04 32.41
CA ILE A 158 2.92 -7.95 31.97
C ILE A 158 3.77 -7.28 30.87
N ASP A 159 3.15 -6.56 29.94
CA ASP A 159 3.85 -5.89 28.84
C ASP A 159 4.67 -4.68 29.33
N GLN A 160 4.17 -3.93 30.33
CA GLN A 160 4.91 -2.85 30.97
C GLN A 160 6.12 -3.38 31.74
N GLU A 161 5.96 -4.47 32.48
CA GLU A 161 7.07 -5.15 33.16
C GLU A 161 8.13 -5.66 32.16
N LYS A 162 7.69 -6.19 31.03
CA LYS A 162 8.59 -6.61 29.96
C LYS A 162 9.35 -5.42 29.36
N ALA A 163 8.66 -4.34 29.04
CA ALA A 163 9.27 -3.13 28.49
C ALA A 163 10.34 -2.55 29.45
N ILE A 164 10.06 -2.52 30.77
CA ILE A 164 11.04 -2.09 31.76
C ILE A 164 12.26 -3.01 31.75
N ARG A 165 12.07 -4.34 31.71
CA ARG A 165 13.20 -5.27 31.63
C ARG A 165 14.05 -5.08 30.40
N ASP A 166 13.41 -4.87 29.23
CA ASP A 166 14.09 -4.66 27.97
C ASP A 166 14.93 -3.36 28.02
N ILE A 167 14.38 -2.26 28.55
CA ILE A 167 15.10 -1.00 28.76
C ILE A 167 16.29 -1.19 29.70
N LEU A 168 16.10 -1.91 30.81
CA LEU A 168 17.18 -2.15 31.77
C LEU A 168 18.29 -3.02 31.21
N ALA A 169 17.94 -3.96 30.30
CA ALA A 169 18.92 -4.77 29.59
C ALA A 169 19.72 -3.91 28.62
N ASP A 170 19.06 -3.03 27.87
CA ASP A 170 19.72 -2.11 26.94
C ASP A 170 20.66 -1.14 27.67
N LEU A 171 20.28 -0.62 28.82
CA LEU A 171 21.14 0.28 29.61
C LEU A 171 22.43 -0.41 30.12
N LYS A 172 22.43 -1.73 30.24
CA LYS A 172 23.60 -2.54 30.67
C LYS A 172 24.42 -3.09 29.52
N ALA A 173 23.89 -3.03 28.28
CA ALA A 173 24.45 -3.73 27.13
C ALA A 173 25.66 -3.04 26.50
N HIS A 174 26.58 -2.48 27.31
CA HIS A 174 27.88 -1.98 26.84
C HIS A 174 29.00 -2.29 27.82
#